data_6af2c2718c6397d611308138eb37ea63
#
_entry.id   6af2c2718c6397d611308138eb37ea63
#
_cell.length_a   1.000
_cell.length_b   1.000
_cell.length_c   1.000
_cell.angle_alpha   90.00
_cell.angle_beta   90.00
_cell.angle_gamma   90.00
#
_symmetry.space_group_name_H-M   'P 1'
#
loop_
_entity.id
_entity.type
_entity.pdbx_description
1 polymer ?
#
loop_
_entity_poly.entity_id
_entity_poly.type
_entity_poly.pdbx_seq_one_letter_code
_entity_poly.pdbx_strand_id
1 'polypeptide(L)'
;MEAIRILIAFAAFMGFKLYQMDVKSEFLNGDLKEEVFVKQPPGFEDAELPDHVFRLNKALYGLKQAPRACYERMSKFLLKKSFKRGKIDNTMFLLKREQELLIIQVYVDDIIFGATSEHLCE
;
A
#
# COMPACT_ATOMS: atom_id res chain seq x y z
N MET A 1 -12.74 6.68 -3.34
CA MET A 1 -13.20 7.80 -2.46
C MET A 1 -14.44 7.47 -1.64
N GLU A 2 -15.41 6.75 -2.17
CA GLU A 2 -16.62 6.36 -1.42
C GLU A 2 -16.31 5.49 -0.19
N ALA A 3 -15.41 4.53 -0.32
CA ALA A 3 -15.02 3.64 0.78
C ALA A 3 -14.46 4.42 1.99
N ILE A 4 -13.63 5.45 1.75
CA ILE A 4 -13.08 6.29 2.82
C ILE A 4 -14.18 7.08 3.54
N ARG A 5 -15.15 7.63 2.79
CA ARG A 5 -16.29 8.35 3.38
C ARG A 5 -17.14 7.44 4.25
N ILE A 6 -17.41 6.23 3.78
CA ILE A 6 -18.15 5.22 4.55
C ILE A 6 -17.37 4.84 5.81
N LEU A 7 -16.06 4.66 5.73
CA LEU A 7 -15.20 4.35 6.86
C LEU A 7 -15.23 5.46 7.91
N ILE A 8 -15.14 6.73 7.48
CA ILE A 8 -15.22 7.90 8.39
C ILE A 8 -16.58 7.95 9.08
N ALA A 9 -17.68 7.78 8.34
CA ALA A 9 -19.02 7.76 8.89
C ALA A 9 -19.21 6.61 9.89
N PHE A 10 -18.72 5.43 9.56
CA PHE A 10 -18.76 4.26 10.45
C PHE A 10 -17.94 4.48 11.71
N ALA A 11 -16.74 5.03 11.61
CA ALA A 11 -15.90 5.35 12.76
C ALA A 11 -16.57 6.37 13.69
N ALA A 12 -17.21 7.42 13.13
CA ALA A 12 -17.94 8.40 13.88
C ALA A 12 -19.17 7.79 14.60
N PHE A 13 -19.89 6.91 13.92
CA PHE A 13 -21.04 6.20 14.50
C PHE A 13 -20.64 5.26 15.64
N MET A 14 -19.55 4.52 15.46
CA MET A 14 -19.02 3.56 16.44
C MET A 14 -18.18 4.21 17.55
N GLY A 15 -17.81 5.49 17.39
CA GLY A 15 -17.04 6.25 18.38
C GLY A 15 -15.56 5.87 18.48
N PHE A 16 -14.93 5.34 17.42
CA PHE A 16 -13.50 5.06 17.41
C PHE A 16 -12.70 6.04 16.54
N LYS A 17 -11.43 6.18 16.86
CA LYS A 17 -10.50 7.08 16.17
C LYS A 17 -9.98 6.45 14.89
N LEU A 18 -9.78 7.28 13.87
CA LEU A 18 -9.04 6.93 12.66
C LEU A 18 -7.67 7.58 12.69
N TYR A 19 -6.70 6.83 12.22
CA TYR A 19 -5.32 7.25 12.06
C TYR A 19 -4.96 7.19 10.58
N GLN A 20 -4.10 8.10 10.15
CA GLN A 20 -3.53 8.09 8.80
C GLN A 20 -2.02 7.93 8.90
N MET A 21 -1.46 7.11 8.03
CA MET A 21 -0.02 6.97 7.83
C MET A 21 0.29 6.99 6.34
N ASP A 22 1.46 7.49 6.01
CA ASP A 22 2.06 7.48 4.69
C ASP A 22 3.23 6.48 4.66
N VAL A 23 3.32 5.70 3.59
CA VAL A 23 4.42 4.75 3.42
C VAL A 23 5.53 5.39 2.60
N LYS A 24 6.61 5.79 3.29
CA LYS A 24 7.79 6.35 2.61
C LYS A 24 8.33 5.38 1.55
N SER A 25 8.53 5.92 0.35
CA SER A 25 9.14 5.18 -0.76
C SER A 25 8.43 3.87 -1.08
N GLU A 26 7.10 3.85 -0.99
CA GLU A 26 6.28 2.65 -1.16
C GLU A 26 6.62 1.91 -2.45
N PHE A 27 6.77 2.64 -3.57
CA PHE A 27 7.04 2.04 -4.87
C PHE A 27 8.35 1.24 -4.91
N LEU A 28 9.37 1.65 -4.16
CA LEU A 28 10.64 0.91 -4.05
C LEU A 28 10.51 -0.41 -3.29
N ASN A 29 9.36 -0.66 -2.68
CA ASN A 29 9.04 -1.92 -2.00
C ASN A 29 8.31 -2.92 -2.89
N GLY A 30 7.79 -2.52 -4.05
CA GLY A 30 7.09 -3.40 -4.99
C GLY A 30 8.07 -4.19 -5.86
N ASP A 31 7.95 -5.52 -5.89
CA ASP A 31 8.73 -6.36 -6.78
C ASP A 31 8.07 -6.36 -8.17
N LEU A 32 8.86 -6.10 -9.21
CA LEU A 32 8.41 -6.17 -10.59
C LEU A 32 8.44 -7.62 -11.08
N LYS A 33 7.36 -8.06 -11.69
CA LYS A 33 7.27 -9.38 -12.34
C LYS A 33 7.69 -9.31 -13.81
N GLU A 34 7.50 -8.14 -14.40
CA GLU A 34 7.83 -7.86 -15.81
C GLU A 34 9.25 -7.30 -15.91
N GLU A 35 9.89 -7.54 -17.06
CA GLU A 35 11.14 -6.87 -17.40
C GLU A 35 10.86 -5.40 -17.73
N VAL A 36 11.42 -4.50 -16.94
CA VAL A 36 11.33 -3.06 -17.13
C VAL A 36 12.72 -2.48 -17.24
N PHE A 37 12.95 -1.75 -18.34
CA PHE A 37 14.19 -1.06 -18.59
C PHE A 37 13.97 0.43 -18.58
N VAL A 38 14.87 1.18 -17.94
CA VAL A 38 14.87 2.64 -17.90
C VAL A 38 16.21 3.18 -18.38
N LYS A 39 16.16 4.31 -19.07
CA LYS A 39 17.38 5.01 -19.47
C LYS A 39 18.14 5.49 -18.23
N GLN A 40 19.45 5.65 -18.39
CA GLN A 40 20.27 6.29 -17.38
C GLN A 40 19.78 7.73 -17.15
N PRO A 41 19.72 8.22 -15.90
CA PRO A 41 19.28 9.57 -15.62
C PRO A 41 20.23 10.60 -16.25
N PRO A 42 19.71 11.71 -16.81
CA PRO A 42 20.54 12.77 -17.35
C PRO A 42 21.53 13.31 -16.32
N GLY A 43 22.81 13.36 -16.68
CA GLY A 43 23.90 13.79 -15.82
C GLY A 43 24.49 12.70 -14.92
N PHE A 44 23.99 11.47 -15.01
CA PHE A 44 24.49 10.30 -14.28
C PHE A 44 24.74 9.13 -15.22
N GLU A 45 24.95 9.43 -16.51
CA GLU A 45 25.28 8.43 -17.50
C GLU A 45 26.68 7.85 -17.25
N ASP A 46 26.80 6.53 -17.39
CA ASP A 46 28.08 5.85 -17.32
C ASP A 46 28.95 6.23 -18.54
N ALA A 47 30.13 6.75 -18.29
CA ALA A 47 31.04 7.19 -19.37
C ALA A 47 31.56 6.03 -20.24
N GLU A 48 31.63 4.82 -19.68
CA GLU A 48 32.08 3.63 -20.40
C GLU A 48 30.95 2.92 -21.14
N LEU A 49 29.73 3.05 -20.65
CA LEU A 49 28.53 2.36 -21.14
C LEU A 49 27.34 3.31 -21.38
N PRO A 50 27.50 4.37 -22.18
CA PRO A 50 26.50 5.43 -22.32
C PRO A 50 25.16 4.96 -22.90
N ASP A 51 25.16 3.93 -23.73
CA ASP A 51 23.98 3.37 -24.40
C ASP A 51 23.28 2.28 -23.59
N HIS A 52 23.83 1.91 -22.41
CA HIS A 52 23.23 0.89 -21.57
C HIS A 52 22.04 1.46 -20.77
N VAL A 53 21.10 0.59 -20.44
CA VAL A 53 19.90 0.89 -19.66
C VAL A 53 19.89 0.10 -18.36
N PHE A 54 19.23 0.62 -17.35
CA PHE A 54 19.01 -0.12 -16.11
C PHE A 54 17.83 -1.07 -16.25
N ARG A 55 18.02 -2.32 -15.85
CA ARG A 55 16.94 -3.27 -15.62
C ARG A 55 16.46 -3.09 -14.19
N LEU A 56 15.18 -2.79 -14.01
CA LEU A 56 14.59 -2.60 -12.70
C LEU A 56 14.16 -3.93 -12.10
N ASN A 57 14.58 -4.18 -10.87
CA ASN A 57 14.11 -5.30 -10.06
C ASN A 57 12.90 -4.91 -9.18
N LYS A 58 12.81 -3.63 -8.83
CA LYS A 58 11.73 -3.07 -8.01
C LYS A 58 11.01 -1.95 -8.73
N ALA A 59 9.77 -1.72 -8.33
CA ALA A 59 8.98 -0.64 -8.88
C ALA A 59 9.62 0.72 -8.59
N LEU A 60 9.39 1.65 -9.51
CA LEU A 60 9.85 3.03 -9.41
C LEU A 60 8.64 3.94 -9.62
N TYR A 61 8.67 5.11 -8.99
CA TYR A 61 7.65 6.14 -9.17
C TYR A 61 7.49 6.49 -10.66
N GLY A 62 6.25 6.64 -11.12
CA GLY A 62 5.92 6.94 -12.53
C GLY A 62 5.71 5.71 -13.43
N LEU A 63 6.04 4.50 -12.99
CA LEU A 63 5.71 3.29 -13.74
C LEU A 63 4.23 2.92 -13.58
N LYS A 64 3.57 2.56 -14.68
CA LYS A 64 2.15 2.14 -14.66
C LYS A 64 1.89 0.95 -13.75
N GLN A 65 2.83 0.01 -13.65
CA GLN A 65 2.73 -1.20 -12.83
C GLN A 65 3.14 -1.00 -11.37
N ALA A 66 3.73 0.13 -10.99
CA ALA A 66 4.22 0.37 -9.65
C ALA A 66 3.13 0.30 -8.58
N PRO A 67 1.95 0.95 -8.74
CA PRO A 67 0.88 0.87 -7.74
C PRO A 67 0.40 -0.57 -7.51
N ARG A 68 0.32 -1.37 -8.58
CA ARG A 68 -0.08 -2.77 -8.49
C ARG A 68 0.94 -3.61 -7.74
N ALA A 69 2.24 -3.44 -8.05
CA ALA A 69 3.32 -4.18 -7.40
C ALA A 69 3.36 -3.90 -5.89
N CYS A 70 3.19 -2.64 -5.51
CA CYS A 70 3.14 -2.23 -4.11
C CYS A 70 1.93 -2.77 -3.38
N TYR A 71 0.74 -2.64 -3.98
CA TYR A 71 -0.49 -3.20 -3.44
C TYR A 71 -0.39 -4.72 -3.24
N GLU A 72 0.15 -5.46 -4.21
CA GLU A 72 0.34 -6.91 -4.08
C GLU A 72 1.22 -7.27 -2.88
N ARG A 73 2.30 -6.52 -2.65
CA ARG A 73 3.18 -6.73 -1.49
C ARG A 73 2.48 -6.43 -0.18
N MET A 74 1.82 -5.26 -0.06
CA MET A 74 1.07 -4.87 1.11
C MET A 74 -0.04 -5.88 1.43
N SER A 75 -0.82 -6.25 0.41
CA SER A 75 -1.89 -7.23 0.54
C SER A 75 -1.39 -8.58 1.04
N LYS A 76 -0.29 -9.10 0.48
CA LYS A 76 0.33 -10.34 0.95
C LYS A 76 0.76 -10.25 2.41
N PHE A 77 1.34 -9.13 2.81
CA PHE A 77 1.75 -8.90 4.19
C PHE A 77 0.55 -8.91 5.13
N LEU A 78 -0.50 -8.16 4.84
CA LEU A 78 -1.71 -8.09 5.68
C LEU A 78 -2.42 -9.45 5.77
N LEU A 79 -2.55 -10.18 4.66
CA LEU A 79 -3.13 -11.52 4.66
C LEU A 79 -2.31 -12.51 5.51
N LYS A 80 -0.97 -12.42 5.46
CA LYS A 80 -0.08 -13.22 6.32
C LYS A 80 -0.26 -12.88 7.82
N LYS A 81 -0.66 -11.66 8.12
CA LYS A 81 -0.98 -11.19 9.49
C LYS A 81 -2.43 -11.48 9.91
N SER A 82 -3.11 -12.38 9.20
CA SER A 82 -4.49 -12.82 9.49
C SER A 82 -5.58 -11.78 9.21
N PHE A 83 -5.26 -10.70 8.51
CA PHE A 83 -6.30 -9.81 7.99
C PHE A 83 -7.10 -10.52 6.90
N LYS A 84 -8.36 -10.17 6.79
CA LYS A 84 -9.25 -10.60 5.70
C LYS A 84 -9.48 -9.42 4.76
N ARG A 85 -9.33 -9.67 3.47
CA ARG A 85 -9.63 -8.67 2.43
C ARG A 85 -11.13 -8.45 2.33
N GLY A 86 -11.55 -7.20 2.14
CA GLY A 86 -12.93 -6.86 1.87
C GLY A 86 -13.47 -7.55 0.61
N LYS A 87 -14.72 -7.99 0.65
CA LYS A 87 -15.34 -8.68 -0.49
C LYS A 87 -15.74 -7.73 -1.63
N ILE A 88 -16.13 -6.51 -1.27
CA ILE A 88 -16.57 -5.48 -2.23
C ILE A 88 -15.41 -4.56 -2.58
N ASP A 89 -14.69 -4.08 -1.59
CA ASP A 89 -13.50 -3.25 -1.76
C ASP A 89 -12.24 -4.05 -1.41
N ASN A 90 -11.46 -4.37 -2.43
CA ASN A 90 -10.22 -5.13 -2.30
C ASN A 90 -9.10 -4.36 -1.59
N THR A 91 -9.23 -3.04 -1.43
CA THR A 91 -8.26 -2.19 -0.73
C THR A 91 -8.55 -2.05 0.76
N MET A 92 -9.67 -2.61 1.22
CA MET A 92 -10.02 -2.70 2.62
C MET A 92 -9.60 -4.04 3.22
N PHE A 93 -9.03 -3.99 4.42
CA PHE A 93 -8.61 -5.16 5.17
C PHE A 93 -9.17 -5.11 6.58
N LEU A 94 -9.62 -6.25 7.07
CA LEU A 94 -10.30 -6.39 8.35
C LEU A 94 -9.60 -7.44 9.20
N LEU A 95 -9.31 -7.11 10.44
CA LEU A 95 -8.89 -8.07 11.46
C LEU A 95 -9.94 -8.07 12.56
N LYS A 96 -10.57 -9.22 12.77
CA LYS A 96 -11.54 -9.41 13.85
C LYS A 96 -10.95 -10.36 14.88
N ARG A 97 -10.90 -9.90 16.14
CA ARG A 97 -10.52 -10.68 17.31
C ARG A 97 -11.61 -10.60 18.35
N GLU A 98 -12.29 -11.71 18.59
CA GLU A 98 -13.45 -11.75 19.51
C GLU A 98 -14.51 -10.72 19.13
N GLN A 99 -14.66 -9.67 19.95
CA GLN A 99 -15.57 -8.54 19.70
C GLN A 99 -14.86 -7.28 19.17
N GLU A 100 -13.54 -7.34 19.00
CA GLU A 100 -12.75 -6.22 18.53
C GLU A 100 -12.55 -6.28 17.03
N LEU A 101 -12.55 -5.11 16.40
CA LEU A 101 -12.41 -4.94 14.96
C LEU A 101 -11.34 -3.89 14.66
N LEU A 102 -10.34 -4.27 13.86
CA LEU A 102 -9.39 -3.35 13.26
C LEU A 102 -9.66 -3.30 11.75
N ILE A 103 -9.80 -2.10 11.23
CA ILE A 103 -10.06 -1.83 9.82
C ILE A 103 -8.87 -1.08 9.25
N ILE A 104 -8.39 -1.50 8.10
CA ILE A 104 -7.34 -0.84 7.32
C ILE A 104 -7.87 -0.57 5.92
N GLN A 105 -7.79 0.68 5.47
CA GLN A 105 -8.07 1.09 4.11
C GLN A 105 -6.75 1.55 3.47
N VAL A 106 -6.37 0.91 2.39
CA VAL A 106 -5.14 1.22 1.64
C VAL A 106 -5.50 2.01 0.39
N TYR A 107 -4.85 3.15 0.17
CA TYR A 107 -5.00 3.95 -1.04
C TYR A 107 -3.62 4.41 -1.52
N VAL A 108 -3.06 3.63 -2.43
CA VAL A 108 -1.68 3.80 -2.95
C VAL A 108 -0.70 3.82 -1.76
N ASP A 109 -0.10 4.96 -1.47
CA ASP A 109 0.85 5.21 -0.37
C ASP A 109 0.18 5.64 0.95
N ASP A 110 -1.08 6.02 0.90
CA ASP A 110 -1.87 6.37 2.08
C ASP A 110 -2.56 5.16 2.71
N ILE A 111 -2.45 5.04 4.02
CA ILE A 111 -3.14 4.03 4.82
C ILE A 111 -3.97 4.75 5.88
N ILE A 112 -5.28 4.47 5.90
CA ILE A 112 -6.17 4.90 6.96
C ILE A 112 -6.59 3.68 7.75
N PHE A 113 -6.46 3.73 9.06
CA PHE A 113 -6.83 2.61 9.92
C PHE A 113 -7.46 3.08 11.22
N GLY A 114 -8.23 2.20 11.83
CA GLY A 114 -8.84 2.43 13.12
C GLY A 114 -9.42 1.14 13.68
N ALA A 115 -9.60 1.12 14.99
CA ALA A 115 -10.11 -0.04 15.69
C ALA A 115 -11.15 0.34 16.75
N THR A 116 -12.01 -0.61 17.08
CA THR A 116 -12.98 -0.46 18.18
C THR A 116 -12.27 -0.37 19.54
N SER A 117 -11.00 -0.76 19.62
CA SER A 117 -10.16 -0.67 20.80
C SER A 117 -8.80 -0.06 20.42
N GLU A 118 -8.36 0.98 21.14
CA GLU A 118 -7.15 1.74 20.81
C GLU A 118 -5.88 0.86 20.83
N HIS A 119 -5.78 -0.11 21.72
CA HIS A 119 -4.60 -0.98 21.82
C HIS A 119 -4.36 -1.85 20.58
N LEU A 120 -5.35 -2.01 19.71
CA LEU A 120 -5.15 -2.67 18.41
C LEU A 120 -4.48 -1.78 17.36
N CYS A 121 -4.41 -0.48 17.62
CA CYS A 121 -3.77 0.49 16.73
C CYS A 121 -2.30 0.76 17.09
N GLU A 122 -1.83 0.26 18.24
CA GLU A 122 -0.43 0.35 18.72
C GLU A 122 0.41 -0.80 18.16
#